data_8016ab5c5668d7e861ab34c45c732405
#
_entry.id   8016ab5c5668d7e861ab34c45c732405
#
_cell.length_a   1.000
_cell.length_b   1.000
_cell.length_c   1.000
_cell.angle_alpha   90.00
_cell.angle_beta   90.00
_cell.angle_gamma   90.00
#
_symmetry.space_group_name_H-M   'P 1'
#
loop_
_entity.id
_entity.type
_entity.pdbx_description
1 polymer ?
#
loop_
_entity_poly.entity_id
_entity_poly.type
_entity_poly.pdbx_seq_one_letter_code
_entity_poly.pdbx_strand_id
1 'polypeptide(L)'
;MLIYNLFPLLAGPFGDWEPHFKRAADMGFDWIFVNPVQKPGYSGSLYSIVDYFQLNPLLVDPESKLTLEQQLKATLAQAGKLGLKVMVDLVINHCAFDSELTRQHPEWFVQENGNIAHPFCMEDGHKVVWGDLVQFNHPHTSDQEGLYRYCYKIVEYLLDLGFKGFRCDAAYQIPGRIWGRLIREIRQKYPDTLFTAETLGCTADQTKQTAQAGFRLRVQQFQVVGFPRLLVAGAISVSARNCSVH
;
A
#
# COMPACT_ATOMS: atom_id res chain seq x y z
N MET A 1 15.34 -10.78 -8.20
CA MET A 1 13.92 -10.51 -7.95
C MET A 1 13.44 -9.49 -8.94
N LEU A 2 12.50 -9.86 -9.80
CA LEU A 2 11.85 -9.00 -10.78
C LEU A 2 10.39 -8.85 -10.38
N ILE A 3 9.88 -7.61 -10.35
CA ILE A 3 8.54 -7.29 -9.88
C ILE A 3 7.74 -6.68 -11.03
N TYR A 4 6.59 -7.28 -11.35
CA TYR A 4 5.60 -6.78 -12.29
C TYR A 4 4.52 -6.02 -11.52
N ASN A 5 4.27 -4.75 -11.85
CA ASN A 5 3.16 -4.01 -11.24
C ASN A 5 1.86 -4.26 -12.00
N LEU A 6 0.83 -4.68 -11.28
CA LEU A 6 -0.52 -4.88 -11.77
C LEU A 6 -1.44 -3.87 -11.09
N PHE A 7 -1.98 -2.93 -11.86
CA PHE A 7 -2.94 -1.95 -11.36
C PHE A 7 -4.35 -2.57 -11.38
N PRO A 8 -4.99 -2.80 -10.21
CA PRO A 8 -6.16 -3.66 -10.12
C PRO A 8 -7.35 -3.15 -10.94
N LEU A 9 -7.64 -1.84 -10.95
CA LEU A 9 -8.79 -1.31 -11.71
C LEU A 9 -8.62 -1.37 -13.23
N LEU A 10 -7.38 -1.44 -13.73
CA LEU A 10 -7.11 -1.67 -15.16
C LEU A 10 -7.12 -3.14 -15.53
N ALA A 11 -6.80 -4.01 -14.55
CA ALA A 11 -6.82 -5.44 -14.74
C ALA A 11 -8.25 -6.04 -14.68
N GLY A 12 -9.21 -5.28 -14.14
CA GLY A 12 -10.60 -5.72 -14.00
C GLY A 12 -10.87 -6.56 -12.75
N PRO A 13 -12.00 -7.27 -12.70
CA PRO A 13 -12.34 -8.18 -11.63
C PRO A 13 -11.25 -9.23 -11.35
N PHE A 14 -11.22 -9.77 -10.13
CA PHE A 14 -10.18 -10.72 -9.74
C PHE A 14 -10.04 -11.92 -10.70
N GLY A 15 -11.12 -12.37 -11.31
CA GLY A 15 -11.11 -13.46 -12.31
C GLY A 15 -10.30 -13.13 -13.57
N ASP A 16 -10.16 -11.86 -13.90
CA ASP A 16 -9.47 -11.39 -15.11
C ASP A 16 -7.95 -11.26 -14.95
N TRP A 17 -7.40 -11.53 -13.74
CA TRP A 17 -5.98 -11.33 -13.49
C TRP A 17 -5.08 -12.46 -14.00
N GLU A 18 -5.60 -13.65 -14.26
CA GLU A 18 -4.80 -14.81 -14.68
C GLU A 18 -3.99 -14.55 -15.97
N PRO A 19 -4.51 -13.91 -17.03
CA PRO A 19 -3.72 -13.58 -18.22
C PRO A 19 -2.51 -12.70 -17.92
N HIS A 20 -2.66 -11.76 -16.98
CA HIS A 20 -1.57 -10.89 -16.54
C HIS A 20 -0.50 -11.68 -15.79
N PHE A 21 -0.89 -12.65 -14.96
CA PHE A 21 0.04 -13.53 -14.26
C PHE A 21 0.82 -14.41 -15.23
N LYS A 22 0.15 -15.03 -16.21
CA LYS A 22 0.81 -15.81 -17.26
C LYS A 22 1.84 -14.96 -18.00
N ARG A 23 1.44 -13.77 -18.44
CA ARG A 23 2.34 -12.83 -19.12
C ARG A 23 3.55 -12.48 -18.26
N ALA A 24 3.37 -12.16 -17.00
CA ALA A 24 4.47 -11.84 -16.09
C ALA A 24 5.41 -13.04 -15.89
N ALA A 25 4.87 -14.25 -15.71
CA ALA A 25 5.67 -15.47 -15.61
C ALA A 25 6.47 -15.75 -16.88
N ASP A 26 5.85 -15.62 -18.06
CA ASP A 26 6.51 -15.81 -19.37
C ASP A 26 7.65 -14.80 -19.59
N MET A 27 7.52 -13.60 -19.04
CA MET A 27 8.55 -12.54 -19.06
C MET A 27 9.64 -12.74 -17.99
N GLY A 28 9.53 -13.78 -17.15
CA GLY A 28 10.52 -14.11 -16.12
C GLY A 28 10.43 -13.29 -14.82
N PHE A 29 9.27 -12.68 -14.54
CA PHE A 29 9.04 -12.04 -13.25
C PHE A 29 8.83 -13.08 -12.15
N ASP A 30 9.27 -12.78 -10.93
CA ASP A 30 9.10 -13.64 -9.75
C ASP A 30 7.99 -13.11 -8.84
N TRP A 31 7.68 -11.81 -8.92
CA TRP A 31 6.71 -11.13 -8.09
C TRP A 31 5.73 -10.30 -8.89
N ILE A 32 4.49 -10.30 -8.41
CA ILE A 32 3.48 -9.31 -8.81
C ILE A 32 3.33 -8.32 -7.64
N PHE A 33 3.38 -7.03 -7.94
CA PHE A 33 3.00 -5.95 -7.04
C PHE A 33 1.63 -5.44 -7.44
N VAL A 34 0.69 -5.44 -6.51
CA VAL A 34 -0.69 -4.97 -6.70
C VAL A 34 -0.90 -3.72 -5.84
N ASN A 35 -1.43 -2.65 -6.43
CA ASN A 35 -1.88 -1.47 -5.69
C ASN A 35 -3.02 -1.84 -4.73
N PRO A 36 -3.42 -0.97 -3.77
CA PRO A 36 -4.38 -1.35 -2.74
C PRO A 36 -5.66 -1.96 -3.31
N VAL A 37 -6.16 -3.02 -2.67
CA VAL A 37 -7.37 -3.77 -3.07
C VAL A 37 -8.53 -3.58 -2.09
N GLN A 38 -8.31 -2.80 -1.03
CA GLN A 38 -9.32 -2.51 -0.02
C GLN A 38 -10.33 -1.50 -0.54
N LYS A 39 -11.45 -1.40 0.17
CA LYS A 39 -12.55 -0.48 -0.15
C LYS A 39 -12.09 0.97 -0.07
N PRO A 40 -12.17 1.73 -1.18
CA PRO A 40 -11.81 3.14 -1.17
C PRO A 40 -12.92 4.01 -0.58
N GLY A 41 -12.54 5.21 -0.10
CA GLY A 41 -13.44 6.26 0.32
C GLY A 41 -14.09 7.00 -0.85
N TYR A 42 -14.74 8.12 -0.54
CA TYR A 42 -15.54 8.89 -1.50
C TYR A 42 -14.77 9.39 -2.74
N SER A 43 -13.47 9.59 -2.62
CA SER A 43 -12.63 10.03 -3.75
C SER A 43 -12.42 8.95 -4.81
N GLY A 44 -12.63 7.67 -4.46
CA GLY A 44 -12.34 6.53 -5.32
C GLY A 44 -10.85 6.21 -5.47
N SER A 45 -9.95 6.98 -4.85
CA SER A 45 -8.52 6.68 -4.84
C SER A 45 -8.27 5.37 -4.09
N LEU A 46 -7.50 4.45 -4.67
CA LEU A 46 -7.13 3.20 -4.01
C LEU A 46 -6.31 3.42 -2.74
N TYR A 47 -5.63 4.55 -2.64
CA TYR A 47 -4.85 4.93 -1.45
C TYR A 47 -5.68 5.63 -0.37
N SER A 48 -6.92 6.04 -0.68
CA SER A 48 -7.88 6.59 0.27
C SER A 48 -8.77 5.45 0.80
N ILE A 49 -8.22 4.61 1.68
CA ILE A 49 -8.89 3.41 2.18
C ILE A 49 -9.90 3.79 3.26
N VAL A 50 -11.20 3.49 3.02
CA VAL A 50 -12.27 3.75 4.00
C VAL A 50 -12.48 2.60 4.98
N ASP A 51 -12.26 1.36 4.51
CA ASP A 51 -12.36 0.15 5.32
C ASP A 51 -11.27 -0.85 4.92
N TYR A 52 -10.40 -1.17 5.88
CA TYR A 52 -9.25 -2.05 5.65
C TYR A 52 -9.60 -3.53 5.57
N PHE A 53 -10.78 -3.92 6.09
CA PHE A 53 -11.23 -5.32 6.16
C PHE A 53 -12.32 -5.63 5.14
N GLN A 54 -12.65 -4.68 4.27
CA GLN A 54 -13.48 -4.87 3.09
C GLN A 54 -12.65 -4.69 1.82
N LEU A 55 -12.90 -5.54 0.84
CA LEU A 55 -12.27 -5.41 -0.47
C LEU A 55 -13.07 -4.45 -1.35
N ASN A 56 -12.40 -3.87 -2.35
CA ASN A 56 -13.01 -2.96 -3.30
C ASN A 56 -14.08 -3.68 -4.13
N PRO A 57 -15.36 -3.26 -4.07
CA PRO A 57 -16.45 -3.91 -4.77
C PRO A 57 -16.32 -3.86 -6.30
N LEU A 58 -15.51 -2.95 -6.84
CA LEU A 58 -15.25 -2.89 -8.29
C LEU A 58 -14.37 -4.06 -8.80
N LEU A 59 -13.79 -4.84 -7.88
CA LEU A 59 -12.94 -6.00 -8.22
C LEU A 59 -13.71 -7.33 -8.17
N VAL A 60 -15.04 -7.28 -7.91
CA VAL A 60 -15.87 -8.47 -7.90
C VAL A 60 -16.19 -8.92 -9.32
N ASP A 61 -16.15 -10.23 -9.56
CA ASP A 61 -16.80 -10.85 -10.70
C ASP A 61 -18.26 -11.14 -10.29
N PRO A 62 -19.25 -10.42 -10.83
CA PRO A 62 -20.65 -10.56 -10.44
C PRO A 62 -21.26 -11.92 -10.84
N GLU A 63 -20.68 -12.59 -11.82
CA GLU A 63 -21.14 -13.93 -12.28
C GLU A 63 -20.60 -15.07 -11.39
N SER A 64 -19.63 -14.77 -10.52
CA SER A 64 -19.05 -15.74 -9.61
C SER A 64 -19.97 -16.02 -8.42
N LYS A 65 -20.09 -17.31 -8.04
CA LYS A 65 -20.80 -17.73 -6.82
C LYS A 65 -19.94 -17.56 -5.55
N LEU A 66 -18.68 -17.20 -5.70
CA LEU A 66 -17.73 -17.01 -4.60
C LEU A 66 -17.88 -15.62 -4.00
N THR A 67 -17.65 -15.49 -2.70
CA THR A 67 -17.50 -14.18 -2.08
C THR A 67 -16.26 -13.45 -2.64
N LEU A 68 -16.23 -12.14 -2.52
CA LEU A 68 -15.11 -11.32 -3.02
C LEU A 68 -13.75 -11.79 -2.46
N GLU A 69 -13.70 -12.11 -1.16
CA GLU A 69 -12.49 -12.69 -0.55
C GLU A 69 -12.12 -14.07 -1.11
N GLN A 70 -13.11 -14.92 -1.37
CA GLN A 70 -12.88 -16.22 -1.97
C GLN A 70 -12.37 -16.09 -3.41
N GLN A 71 -12.88 -15.12 -4.16
CA GLN A 71 -12.40 -14.81 -5.52
C GLN A 71 -10.92 -14.37 -5.45
N LEU A 72 -10.57 -13.44 -4.57
CA LEU A 72 -9.18 -13.01 -4.40
C LEU A 72 -8.26 -14.18 -3.99
N LYS A 73 -8.69 -15.01 -3.02
CA LYS A 73 -7.90 -16.18 -2.60
C LYS A 73 -7.65 -17.15 -3.76
N ALA A 74 -8.67 -17.41 -4.57
CA ALA A 74 -8.55 -18.26 -5.75
C ALA A 74 -7.57 -17.67 -6.78
N THR A 75 -7.67 -16.38 -7.03
CA THR A 75 -6.80 -15.63 -7.94
C THR A 75 -5.34 -15.66 -7.47
N LEU A 76 -5.07 -15.40 -6.19
CA LEU A 76 -3.72 -15.47 -5.64
C LEU A 76 -3.14 -16.89 -5.68
N ALA A 77 -4.00 -17.92 -5.50
CA ALA A 77 -3.58 -19.32 -5.66
C ALA A 77 -3.17 -19.64 -7.11
N GLN A 78 -3.82 -19.04 -8.12
CA GLN A 78 -3.40 -19.21 -9.52
C GLN A 78 -2.01 -18.60 -9.78
N ALA A 79 -1.72 -17.42 -9.23
CA ALA A 79 -0.36 -16.84 -9.31
C ALA A 79 0.69 -17.83 -8.75
N GLY A 80 0.39 -18.44 -7.59
CA GLY A 80 1.27 -19.44 -6.97
C GLY A 80 1.54 -20.66 -7.87
N LYS A 81 0.54 -21.15 -8.63
CA LYS A 81 0.72 -22.26 -9.59
C LYS A 81 1.68 -21.89 -10.74
N LEU A 82 1.78 -20.60 -11.06
CA LEU A 82 2.72 -20.08 -12.07
C LEU A 82 4.10 -19.73 -11.50
N GLY A 83 4.35 -20.08 -10.21
CA GLY A 83 5.61 -19.76 -9.53
C GLY A 83 5.74 -18.30 -9.09
N LEU A 84 4.69 -17.51 -9.23
CA LEU A 84 4.68 -16.10 -8.85
C LEU A 84 4.28 -15.92 -7.37
N LYS A 85 4.90 -14.95 -6.72
CA LYS A 85 4.47 -14.44 -5.41
C LYS A 85 3.79 -13.09 -5.60
N VAL A 86 2.74 -12.83 -4.83
CA VAL A 86 2.01 -11.57 -4.94
C VAL A 86 2.21 -10.75 -3.67
N MET A 87 2.63 -9.50 -3.82
CA MET A 87 2.64 -8.49 -2.78
C MET A 87 1.57 -7.44 -3.06
N VAL A 88 1.07 -6.82 -2.01
CA VAL A 88 0.09 -5.73 -2.10
C VAL A 88 0.62 -4.47 -1.43
N ASP A 89 0.12 -3.33 -1.85
CA ASP A 89 0.39 -2.06 -1.18
C ASP A 89 -0.19 -2.06 0.25
N LEU A 90 0.63 -1.72 1.21
CA LEU A 90 0.23 -1.56 2.61
C LEU A 90 0.22 -0.08 2.97
N VAL A 91 -0.97 0.49 3.01
CA VAL A 91 -1.21 1.90 3.34
C VAL A 91 -1.64 1.99 4.79
N ILE A 92 -0.71 2.25 5.70
CA ILE A 92 -0.98 2.43 7.14
C ILE A 92 -0.42 3.75 7.69
N ASN A 93 -0.08 4.68 6.79
CA ASN A 93 0.32 6.04 7.13
C ASN A 93 -0.89 6.99 7.21
N HIS A 94 -1.92 6.71 6.43
CA HIS A 94 -3.14 7.49 6.32
C HIS A 94 -4.32 6.58 5.95
N CYS A 95 -5.54 7.12 6.06
CA CYS A 95 -6.75 6.48 5.55
C CYS A 95 -7.66 7.53 4.92
N ALA A 96 -8.82 7.10 4.41
CA ALA A 96 -9.84 8.01 3.89
C ALA A 96 -10.41 8.91 5.01
N PHE A 97 -10.70 10.17 4.66
CA PHE A 97 -11.32 11.12 5.59
C PHE A 97 -12.71 10.64 6.08
N ASP A 98 -13.47 9.97 5.21
CA ASP A 98 -14.78 9.41 5.51
C ASP A 98 -14.74 8.02 6.17
N SER A 99 -13.57 7.55 6.60
CA SER A 99 -13.46 6.32 7.38
C SER A 99 -14.13 6.46 8.75
N GLU A 100 -14.84 5.42 9.19
CA GLU A 100 -15.42 5.33 10.54
C GLU A 100 -14.36 5.50 11.64
N LEU A 101 -13.09 5.19 11.37
CA LEU A 101 -11.99 5.35 12.29
C LEU A 101 -11.85 6.80 12.78
N THR A 102 -12.16 7.79 11.94
CA THR A 102 -12.06 9.21 12.30
C THR A 102 -13.02 9.60 13.43
N ARG A 103 -14.14 8.89 13.54
CA ARG A 103 -15.15 9.07 14.60
C ARG A 103 -14.93 8.14 15.78
N GLN A 104 -14.49 6.90 15.53
CA GLN A 104 -14.29 5.89 16.58
C GLN A 104 -13.00 6.10 17.37
N HIS A 105 -11.95 6.57 16.69
CA HIS A 105 -10.61 6.72 17.23
C HIS A 105 -9.97 8.05 16.80
N PRO A 106 -10.57 9.22 17.11
CA PRO A 106 -10.02 10.52 16.71
C PRO A 106 -8.60 10.76 17.25
N GLU A 107 -8.25 10.12 18.38
CA GLU A 107 -6.91 10.15 18.99
C GLU A 107 -5.82 9.50 18.13
N TRP A 108 -6.19 8.66 17.18
CA TRP A 108 -5.22 8.01 16.28
C TRP A 108 -4.69 8.92 15.18
N PHE A 109 -5.30 10.09 14.98
CA PHE A 109 -4.99 10.98 13.87
C PHE A 109 -4.23 12.22 14.32
N VAL A 110 -3.43 12.77 13.39
CA VAL A 110 -2.83 14.09 13.59
C VAL A 110 -3.94 15.13 13.69
N GLN A 111 -3.84 16.01 14.69
CA GLN A 111 -4.81 17.07 14.92
C GLN A 111 -4.13 18.44 14.83
N GLU A 112 -4.79 19.38 14.15
CA GLU A 112 -4.41 20.79 14.07
C GLU A 112 -5.61 21.66 14.47
N ASN A 113 -5.43 22.54 15.45
CA ASN A 113 -6.48 23.45 15.93
C ASN A 113 -7.80 22.74 16.33
N GLY A 114 -7.70 21.52 16.89
CA GLY A 114 -8.87 20.73 17.32
C GLY A 114 -9.60 19.95 16.22
N ASN A 115 -9.09 19.98 14.99
CA ASN A 115 -9.61 19.20 13.86
C ASN A 115 -8.58 18.17 13.40
N ILE A 116 -9.05 17.05 12.82
CA ILE A 116 -8.16 16.08 12.19
C ILE A 116 -7.50 16.75 10.98
N ALA A 117 -6.15 16.63 10.90
CA ALA A 117 -5.34 17.24 9.86
C ALA A 117 -5.33 16.40 8.58
N HIS A 118 -5.33 17.08 7.45
CA HIS A 118 -5.11 16.47 6.15
C HIS A 118 -3.62 16.45 5.81
N PRO A 119 -3.07 15.36 5.27
CA PRO A 119 -1.71 15.35 4.76
C PRO A 119 -1.59 16.29 3.56
N PHE A 120 -0.38 16.80 3.36
CA PHE A 120 -0.08 17.70 2.25
C PHE A 120 1.33 17.47 1.72
N CYS A 121 1.61 17.96 0.52
CA CYS A 121 2.96 18.11 0.00
C CYS A 121 3.18 19.54 -0.51
N MET A 122 4.45 19.86 -0.74
CA MET A 122 4.84 21.11 -1.41
C MET A 122 5.15 20.80 -2.88
N GLU A 123 4.41 21.42 -3.79
CA GLU A 123 4.63 21.32 -5.24
C GLU A 123 4.90 22.71 -5.80
N ASP A 124 6.08 22.91 -6.39
CA ASP A 124 6.49 24.21 -6.97
C ASP A 124 6.28 25.42 -6.02
N GLY A 125 6.54 25.19 -4.72
CA GLY A 125 6.37 26.22 -3.68
C GLY A 125 4.92 26.41 -3.18
N HIS A 126 3.96 25.66 -3.70
CA HIS A 126 2.57 25.69 -3.28
C HIS A 126 2.20 24.49 -2.40
N LYS A 127 1.41 24.72 -1.35
CA LYS A 127 0.87 23.65 -0.49
C LYS A 127 -0.28 22.96 -1.21
N VAL A 128 -0.13 21.68 -1.52
CA VAL A 128 -1.18 20.81 -2.07
C VAL A 128 -1.68 19.93 -0.94
N VAL A 129 -2.95 20.10 -0.55
CA VAL A 129 -3.59 19.35 0.54
C VAL A 129 -4.42 18.22 -0.05
N TRP A 130 -4.23 17.01 0.47
CA TRP A 130 -5.05 15.84 0.12
C TRP A 130 -6.24 15.76 1.06
N GLY A 131 -7.32 16.48 0.71
CA GLY A 131 -8.51 16.63 1.56
C GLY A 131 -9.37 15.37 1.69
N ASP A 132 -9.11 14.35 0.89
CA ASP A 132 -9.74 13.03 0.97
C ASP A 132 -9.02 12.06 1.93
N LEU A 133 -7.87 12.48 2.50
CA LEU A 133 -7.03 11.68 3.39
C LEU A 133 -6.94 12.29 4.79
N VAL A 134 -6.68 11.44 5.78
CA VAL A 134 -6.29 11.82 7.14
C VAL A 134 -5.08 10.99 7.58
N GLN A 135 -4.13 11.64 8.25
CA GLN A 135 -2.87 11.04 8.63
C GLN A 135 -2.94 10.41 10.02
N PHE A 136 -2.51 9.14 10.14
CA PHE A 136 -2.32 8.51 11.45
C PHE A 136 -1.15 9.13 12.22
N ASN A 137 -1.37 9.36 13.50
CA ASN A 137 -0.38 9.95 14.42
C ASN A 137 0.43 8.87 15.14
N HIS A 138 1.12 8.01 14.41
CA HIS A 138 1.92 6.93 14.98
C HIS A 138 2.90 7.35 16.09
N PRO A 139 3.60 8.50 16.01
CA PRO A 139 4.56 8.87 17.03
C PRO A 139 3.95 9.40 18.34
N HIS A 140 2.75 10.03 18.28
CA HIS A 140 2.24 10.86 19.37
C HIS A 140 0.78 10.59 19.76
N THR A 141 0.11 9.58 19.17
CA THR A 141 -1.23 9.19 19.63
C THR A 141 -1.20 8.76 21.09
N SER A 142 -2.25 9.09 21.84
CA SER A 142 -2.43 8.62 23.23
C SER A 142 -2.72 7.12 23.33
N ASP A 143 -3.19 6.49 22.24
CA ASP A 143 -3.43 5.05 22.14
C ASP A 143 -2.49 4.39 21.11
N GLN A 144 -1.19 4.39 21.42
CA GLN A 144 -0.16 3.81 20.53
C GLN A 144 -0.36 2.30 20.33
N GLU A 145 -0.77 1.59 21.37
CA GLU A 145 -0.97 0.13 21.27
C GLU A 145 -2.21 -0.21 20.46
N GLY A 146 -3.32 0.51 20.61
CA GLY A 146 -4.55 0.30 19.84
C GLY A 146 -4.30 0.51 18.34
N LEU A 147 -3.70 1.64 17.96
CA LEU A 147 -3.34 1.92 16.57
C LEU A 147 -2.36 0.86 16.01
N TYR A 148 -1.34 0.48 16.80
CA TYR A 148 -0.39 -0.56 16.38
C TYR A 148 -1.11 -1.90 16.14
N ARG A 149 -1.98 -2.33 17.07
CA ARG A 149 -2.72 -3.60 16.93
C ARG A 149 -3.69 -3.57 15.76
N TYR A 150 -4.28 -2.43 15.48
CA TYR A 150 -5.10 -2.26 14.28
C TYR A 150 -4.28 -2.46 13.00
N CYS A 151 -3.12 -1.82 12.89
CA CYS A 151 -2.21 -2.00 11.76
C CYS A 151 -1.71 -3.47 11.64
N TYR A 152 -1.42 -4.11 12.76
CA TYR A 152 -1.04 -5.52 12.80
C TYR A 152 -2.13 -6.41 12.22
N LYS A 153 -3.41 -6.20 12.60
CA LYS A 153 -4.55 -6.95 12.09
C LYS A 153 -4.77 -6.74 10.58
N ILE A 154 -4.52 -5.53 10.06
CA ILE A 154 -4.56 -5.29 8.60
C ILE A 154 -3.56 -6.20 7.89
N VAL A 155 -2.33 -6.30 8.38
CA VAL A 155 -1.29 -7.14 7.80
C VAL A 155 -1.67 -8.62 7.87
N GLU A 156 -2.17 -9.10 9.02
CA GLU A 156 -2.65 -10.48 9.15
C GLU A 156 -3.79 -10.79 8.17
N TYR A 157 -4.79 -9.92 8.08
CA TYR A 157 -5.92 -10.08 7.16
C TYR A 157 -5.46 -10.25 5.71
N LEU A 158 -4.55 -9.40 5.25
CA LEU A 158 -4.01 -9.49 3.89
C LEU A 158 -3.18 -10.76 3.66
N LEU A 159 -2.41 -11.21 4.65
CA LEU A 159 -1.68 -12.48 4.57
C LEU A 159 -2.62 -13.69 4.55
N ASP A 160 -3.71 -13.65 5.33
CA ASP A 160 -4.74 -14.69 5.36
C ASP A 160 -5.55 -14.77 4.05
N LEU A 161 -5.62 -13.66 3.29
CA LEU A 161 -6.13 -13.65 1.92
C LEU A 161 -5.18 -14.32 0.92
N GLY A 162 -3.89 -14.47 1.26
CA GLY A 162 -2.91 -15.20 0.45
C GLY A 162 -1.75 -14.37 -0.12
N PHE A 163 -1.70 -13.07 0.15
CA PHE A 163 -0.54 -12.25 -0.21
C PHE A 163 0.74 -12.78 0.47
N LYS A 164 1.90 -12.56 -0.15
CA LYS A 164 3.20 -13.05 0.32
C LYS A 164 4.15 -11.93 0.73
N GLY A 165 3.71 -10.69 0.61
CA GLY A 165 4.51 -9.53 0.97
C GLY A 165 3.78 -8.23 0.78
N PHE A 166 4.49 -7.16 1.11
CA PHE A 166 3.97 -5.80 1.10
C PHE A 166 4.97 -4.82 0.48
N ARG A 167 4.46 -3.91 -0.30
CA ARG A 167 5.10 -2.63 -0.55
C ARG A 167 4.47 -1.63 0.43
N CYS A 168 5.26 -1.13 1.36
CA CYS A 168 4.80 -0.24 2.41
C CYS A 168 4.82 1.20 1.91
N ASP A 169 3.64 1.76 1.73
CA ASP A 169 3.40 3.10 1.23
C ASP A 169 3.92 4.14 2.22
N ALA A 170 4.60 5.18 1.71
CA ALA A 170 5.17 6.27 2.51
C ALA A 170 5.89 5.78 3.79
N ALA A 171 6.64 4.68 3.70
CA ALA A 171 7.22 4.00 4.86
C ALA A 171 8.09 4.92 5.74
N TYR A 172 8.70 5.93 5.15
CA TYR A 172 9.54 6.91 5.84
C TYR A 172 8.77 7.84 6.78
N GLN A 173 7.44 7.95 6.64
CA GLN A 173 6.60 8.78 7.49
C GLN A 173 6.19 8.07 8.79
N ILE A 174 6.40 6.76 8.87
CA ILE A 174 6.10 5.98 10.08
C ILE A 174 7.42 5.68 10.82
N PRO A 175 7.48 5.91 12.15
CA PRO A 175 8.70 5.67 12.92
C PRO A 175 9.26 4.25 12.74
N GLY A 176 10.56 4.15 12.50
CA GLY A 176 11.25 2.86 12.25
C GLY A 176 11.04 1.82 13.36
N ARG A 177 10.83 2.26 14.62
CA ARG A 177 10.50 1.36 15.74
C ARG A 177 9.17 0.63 15.55
N ILE A 178 8.18 1.30 14.93
CA ILE A 178 6.86 0.71 14.64
C ILE A 178 7.03 -0.37 13.56
N TRP A 179 7.69 -0.04 12.46
CA TRP A 179 8.00 -1.01 11.42
C TRP A 179 8.82 -2.19 11.95
N GLY A 180 9.88 -1.92 12.72
CA GLY A 180 10.73 -2.97 13.28
C GLY A 180 9.96 -3.94 14.19
N ARG A 181 9.01 -3.43 14.98
CA ARG A 181 8.11 -4.26 15.80
C ARG A 181 7.17 -5.07 14.90
N LEU A 182 6.48 -4.43 13.97
CA LEU A 182 5.51 -5.06 13.07
C LEU A 182 6.14 -6.18 12.24
N ILE A 183 7.27 -5.90 11.58
CA ILE A 183 7.98 -6.86 10.75
C ILE A 183 8.44 -8.07 11.58
N ARG A 184 8.97 -7.83 12.77
CA ARG A 184 9.42 -8.89 13.66
C ARG A 184 8.27 -9.77 14.15
N GLU A 185 7.17 -9.17 14.63
CA GLU A 185 6.02 -9.91 15.15
C GLU A 185 5.32 -10.71 14.03
N ILE A 186 5.12 -10.11 12.86
CA ILE A 186 4.53 -10.79 11.70
C ILE A 186 5.40 -11.97 11.26
N ARG A 187 6.73 -11.83 11.20
CA ARG A 187 7.63 -12.92 10.81
C ARG A 187 7.69 -14.07 11.80
N GLN A 188 7.26 -13.90 13.04
CA GLN A 188 7.10 -15.03 13.97
C GLN A 188 6.02 -16.02 13.50
N LYS A 189 4.94 -15.53 12.91
CA LYS A 189 3.82 -16.34 12.39
C LYS A 189 3.95 -16.63 10.89
N TYR A 190 4.49 -15.67 10.12
CA TYR A 190 4.63 -15.72 8.67
C TYR A 190 6.10 -15.42 8.28
N PRO A 191 7.03 -16.37 8.46
CA PRO A 191 8.48 -16.11 8.40
C PRO A 191 8.97 -15.63 7.04
N ASP A 192 8.31 -16.03 5.95
CA ASP A 192 8.70 -15.71 4.58
C ASP A 192 8.12 -14.39 4.05
N THR A 193 7.39 -13.64 4.90
CA THR A 193 6.77 -12.39 4.47
C THR A 193 7.81 -11.36 4.05
N LEU A 194 7.66 -10.87 2.84
CA LEU A 194 8.49 -9.79 2.29
C LEU A 194 7.89 -8.43 2.65
N PHE A 195 8.71 -7.54 3.21
CA PHE A 195 8.38 -6.13 3.38
C PHE A 195 9.37 -5.29 2.57
N THR A 196 8.83 -4.46 1.68
CA THR A 196 9.58 -3.48 0.89
C THR A 196 9.13 -2.08 1.28
N ALA A 197 10.05 -1.15 1.44
CA ALA A 197 9.73 0.23 1.81
C ALA A 197 9.70 1.11 0.57
N GLU A 198 8.64 1.89 0.42
CA GLU A 198 8.69 3.04 -0.46
C GLU A 198 9.46 4.17 0.22
N THR A 199 10.44 4.71 -0.50
CA THR A 199 11.27 5.85 -0.08
C THR A 199 11.34 6.92 -1.17
N LEU A 200 10.27 7.08 -1.94
CA LEU A 200 10.16 8.07 -3.01
C LEU A 200 10.15 9.48 -2.40
N GLY A 201 10.96 10.37 -2.94
CA GLY A 201 11.07 11.75 -2.46
C GLY A 201 11.80 11.93 -1.13
N CYS A 202 12.32 10.85 -0.52
CA CYS A 202 13.04 10.91 0.74
C CYS A 202 14.46 11.44 0.59
N THR A 203 14.94 12.07 1.65
CA THR A 203 16.37 12.34 1.81
C THR A 203 17.15 11.03 2.00
N ALA A 204 18.47 11.08 1.76
CA ALA A 204 19.35 9.93 2.01
C ALA A 204 19.28 9.45 3.47
N ASP A 205 19.13 10.37 4.42
CA ASP A 205 19.06 10.02 5.84
C ASP A 205 17.73 9.39 6.22
N GLN A 206 16.60 9.88 5.71
CA GLN A 206 15.30 9.21 5.86
C GLN A 206 15.33 7.80 5.27
N THR A 207 15.92 7.62 4.08
CA THR A 207 16.09 6.31 3.45
C THR A 207 16.92 5.37 4.32
N LYS A 208 18.04 5.86 4.93
CA LYS A 208 18.87 5.07 5.84
C LYS A 208 18.11 4.66 7.11
N GLN A 209 17.39 5.60 7.73
CA GLN A 209 16.58 5.33 8.93
C GLN A 209 15.51 4.29 8.66
N THR A 210 14.77 4.43 7.55
CA THR A 210 13.76 3.45 7.12
C THR A 210 14.39 2.07 6.92
N ALA A 211 15.59 2.01 6.33
CA ALA A 211 16.31 0.76 6.10
C ALA A 211 16.63 -0.03 7.38
N GLN A 212 16.89 0.66 8.49
CA GLN A 212 17.23 0.03 9.77
C GLN A 212 16.05 -0.69 10.41
N ALA A 213 14.82 -0.43 9.94
CA ALA A 213 13.60 -1.05 10.46
C ALA A 213 13.38 -2.52 10.05
N GLY A 214 14.29 -3.14 9.27
CA GLY A 214 14.23 -4.56 8.91
C GLY A 214 13.56 -4.87 7.57
N PHE A 215 13.34 -3.88 6.72
CA PHE A 215 12.92 -4.07 5.33
C PHE A 215 14.00 -4.80 4.53
N ARG A 216 13.60 -5.76 3.68
CA ARG A 216 14.55 -6.49 2.82
C ARG A 216 14.95 -5.71 1.56
N LEU A 217 14.08 -4.82 1.08
CA LEU A 217 14.28 -4.01 -0.12
C LEU A 217 13.75 -2.60 0.08
N ARG A 218 14.34 -1.67 -0.65
CA ARG A 218 13.86 -0.30 -0.80
C ARG A 218 13.47 -0.12 -2.26
N VAL A 219 12.26 0.36 -2.49
CA VAL A 219 11.82 0.73 -3.83
C VAL A 219 12.01 2.24 -3.96
N GLN A 220 13.08 2.63 -4.66
CA GLN A 220 13.21 3.99 -5.17
C GLN A 220 12.66 3.98 -6.59
N GLN A 221 11.79 4.90 -6.89
CA GLN A 221 11.39 5.12 -8.27
C GLN A 221 12.55 5.79 -8.99
N PHE A 222 13.20 5.06 -9.90
CA PHE A 222 14.17 5.67 -10.80
C PHE A 222 13.41 6.54 -11.81
N GLN A 223 13.71 7.83 -11.87
CA GLN A 223 13.37 8.61 -13.04
C GLN A 223 14.15 8.01 -14.22
N VAL A 224 13.45 7.40 -15.16
CA VAL A 224 14.02 7.08 -16.46
C VAL A 224 14.13 8.42 -17.20
N VAL A 225 15.26 9.05 -17.07
CA VAL A 225 15.63 10.23 -17.85
C VAL A 225 15.92 9.74 -19.27
N GLY A 226 15.08 10.10 -20.24
CA GLY A 226 15.47 10.08 -21.64
C GLY A 226 14.95 8.94 -22.52
N PHE A 227 13.66 8.55 -22.41
CA PHE A 227 12.98 7.94 -23.54
C PHE A 227 12.06 8.97 -24.21
N PRO A 228 12.19 9.18 -25.54
CA PRO A 228 11.24 10.01 -26.26
C PRO A 228 9.83 9.41 -26.13
N ARG A 229 8.84 10.28 -26.03
CA ARG A 229 7.41 9.94 -25.96
C ARG A 229 7.02 9.02 -27.11
N LEU A 230 7.15 7.72 -26.93
CA LEU A 230 6.48 6.75 -27.78
C LEU A 230 6.04 5.56 -26.94
N LEU A 231 4.71 5.46 -26.76
CA LEU A 231 3.96 4.26 -26.41
C LEU A 231 4.41 3.48 -25.16
N VAL A 232 4.04 3.97 -23.98
CA VAL A 232 3.73 3.10 -22.85
C VAL A 232 2.34 3.48 -22.37
N ALA A 233 1.34 2.80 -22.90
CA ALA A 233 0.04 2.73 -22.26
C ALA A 233 0.26 2.01 -20.92
N GLY A 234 0.08 2.74 -19.80
CA GLY A 234 0.15 2.18 -18.45
C GLY A 234 1.26 2.69 -17.53
N ALA A 235 2.10 3.62 -17.95
CA ALA A 235 3.00 4.29 -17.03
C ALA A 235 2.32 5.55 -16.47
N ILE A 236 1.87 5.50 -15.23
CA ILE A 236 1.50 6.70 -14.49
C ILE A 236 2.77 7.54 -14.37
N SER A 237 2.83 8.66 -15.09
CA SER A 237 3.86 9.65 -14.88
C SER A 237 3.53 10.38 -13.58
N VAL A 238 3.99 9.82 -12.47
CA VAL A 238 4.11 10.58 -11.23
C VAL A 238 5.41 11.35 -11.36
N SER A 239 5.30 12.65 -11.65
CA SER A 239 6.47 13.52 -11.60
C SER A 239 7.03 13.47 -10.18
N ALA A 240 8.31 13.09 -10.04
CA ALA A 240 9.00 13.12 -8.77
C ALA A 240 9.06 14.58 -8.29
N ARG A 241 8.19 14.93 -7.36
CA ARG A 241 8.18 16.24 -6.73
C ARG A 241 8.50 16.06 -5.27
N ASN A 242 9.39 16.89 -4.76
CA ASN A 242 9.86 16.84 -3.38
C ASN A 242 8.70 17.07 -2.41
N CYS A 243 8.19 16.01 -1.80
CA CYS A 243 7.33 16.13 -0.64
C CYS A 243 8.22 16.30 0.59
N SER A 244 8.28 17.50 1.12
CA SER A 244 8.87 17.79 2.43
C SER A 244 7.74 17.81 3.45
N VAL A 245 7.75 16.86 4.37
CA VAL A 245 6.88 16.86 5.55
C VAL A 245 7.68 17.54 6.67
N HIS A 246 7.15 18.61 7.19
CA HIS A 246 7.63 19.24 8.41
C HIS A 246 6.97 18.65 9.63
#